data_65f9cacd1dc2b0a4c1b5ce1a7ce493a4
#
_entry.id   65f9cacd1dc2b0a4c1b5ce1a7ce493a4
#
_cell.length_a   1.000
_cell.length_b   1.000
_cell.length_c   1.000
_cell.angle_alpha   90.00
_cell.angle_beta   90.00
_cell.angle_gamma   90.00
#
_symmetry.space_group_name_H-M   'P 1'
#
loop_
_entity.id
_entity.type
_entity.pdbx_description
1 polymer ?
#
loop_
_entity_poly.entity_id
_entity_poly.type
_entity_poly.pdbx_seq_one_letter_code
_entity_poly.pdbx_strand_id
1 'polypeptide(L)'
;MHLSMMVNKKFASFTLAADITVSGDRIGIFGTSGSGKSTFVSMLAGLLIPDNGEIVLDGECLFSSSKGINLRPEQRRIAMVFQQHCLFPHLSVKNNLLYGFKRCPAKYRTINFDTLVTVLKLEGLLDRGVTKLSGGEKQRVALGRAILANPRLLLMDEPLSALDDSLRFQIIPYLKSVSEQFGIPYLFISHSIVEMRLMTDTVLFIEHGTMMEQTSSEQLARNRIGNSPVGYINLLQLGQSRQVDGLFSYGCGAGELLISAGNEKSEALFELSSKDIMLFKKHPEAISARNLLKCTVISTFESGNRVGVELAYGEQRLIAEVVKQAANELNIVVGSELYAAIKASAFRRIR
;
A
#
# COMPACT_ATOMS: atom_id res chain seq x y z
N MET A 1 2.75 14.17 10.75
CA MET A 1 1.39 14.71 10.54
C MET A 1 0.48 14.32 11.69
N HIS A 2 -0.37 15.25 12.16
CA HIS A 2 -1.44 14.97 13.13
C HIS A 2 -2.77 15.47 12.55
N LEU A 3 -3.72 14.56 12.31
CA LEU A 3 -5.04 14.87 11.75
C LEU A 3 -6.13 14.52 12.75
N SER A 4 -6.97 15.50 13.09
CA SER A 4 -8.24 15.31 13.79
C SER A 4 -9.38 15.72 12.87
N MET A 5 -10.33 14.84 12.66
CA MET A 5 -11.46 15.06 11.75
C MET A 5 -12.74 14.48 12.37
N MET A 6 -13.58 15.37 12.86
CA MET A 6 -14.90 15.04 13.39
C MET A 6 -15.95 15.72 12.51
N VAL A 7 -16.46 15.03 11.50
CA VAL A 7 -17.35 15.63 10.50
C VAL A 7 -18.48 14.68 10.10
N ASN A 8 -19.55 15.30 9.62
CA ASN A 8 -20.70 14.62 9.07
C ASN A 8 -21.05 15.21 7.69
N LYS A 9 -21.36 14.33 6.72
CA LYS A 9 -21.85 14.70 5.41
C LYS A 9 -22.95 13.75 4.95
N LYS A 10 -24.14 14.30 4.73
CA LYS A 10 -25.31 13.56 4.28
C LYS A 10 -25.53 13.72 2.78
N PHE A 11 -25.73 12.63 2.10
CA PHE A 11 -26.16 12.53 0.71
C PHE A 11 -27.56 11.89 0.66
N ALA A 12 -28.20 11.86 -0.48
CA ALA A 12 -29.55 11.30 -0.61
C ALA A 12 -29.66 9.82 -0.16
N SER A 13 -28.65 9.01 -0.46
CA SER A 13 -28.62 7.56 -0.16
C SER A 13 -27.50 7.13 0.79
N PHE A 14 -26.70 8.06 1.30
CA PHE A 14 -25.48 7.74 2.03
C PHE A 14 -25.14 8.86 3.02
N THR A 15 -24.64 8.51 4.18
CA THR A 15 -24.10 9.47 5.14
C THR A 15 -22.67 9.06 5.49
N LEU A 16 -21.76 10.00 5.41
CA LEU A 16 -20.41 9.81 5.93
C LEU A 16 -20.32 10.49 7.29
N ALA A 17 -19.94 9.71 8.30
CA ALA A 17 -19.62 10.18 9.64
C ALA A 17 -18.18 9.76 9.97
N ALA A 18 -17.30 10.73 10.13
CA ALA A 18 -15.92 10.48 10.51
C ALA A 18 -15.65 11.11 11.86
N ASP A 19 -15.15 10.31 12.79
CA ASP A 19 -14.64 10.75 14.09
C ASP A 19 -13.29 10.06 14.28
N ILE A 20 -12.22 10.76 13.94
CA ILE A 20 -10.86 10.23 13.99
C ILE A 20 -9.85 11.22 14.52
N THR A 21 -8.85 10.68 15.19
CA THR A 21 -7.59 11.36 15.47
C THR A 21 -6.47 10.39 15.14
N VAL A 22 -5.61 10.75 14.20
CA VAL A 22 -4.52 9.89 13.72
C VAL A 22 -3.22 10.69 13.58
N SER A 23 -2.11 10.05 13.95
CA SER A 23 -0.76 10.60 13.78
C SER A 23 0.10 9.61 12.99
N GLY A 24 1.01 10.14 12.18
CA GLY A 24 1.94 9.35 11.38
C GLY A 24 2.22 9.99 10.02
N ASP A 25 3.15 9.42 9.28
CA ASP A 25 3.56 9.94 7.97
C ASP A 25 3.04 9.09 6.81
N ARG A 26 2.69 7.84 7.06
CA ARG A 26 2.23 6.88 6.07
C ARG A 26 0.93 6.22 6.50
N ILE A 27 -0.19 6.88 6.21
CA ILE A 27 -1.51 6.44 6.67
C ILE A 27 -2.32 5.91 5.49
N GLY A 28 -2.88 4.71 5.64
CA GLY A 28 -3.79 4.09 4.70
C GLY A 28 -5.26 4.38 5.01
N ILE A 29 -6.08 4.46 3.98
CA ILE A 29 -7.53 4.42 4.10
C ILE A 29 -8.02 3.22 3.29
N PHE A 30 -8.53 2.23 3.98
CA PHE A 30 -9.00 0.97 3.40
C PHE A 30 -10.52 0.80 3.57
N GLY A 31 -11.16 0.19 2.60
CA GLY A 31 -12.60 -0.10 2.64
C GLY A 31 -13.13 -0.52 1.27
N THR A 32 -14.33 -1.05 1.24
CA THR A 32 -15.01 -1.48 -0.01
C THR A 32 -15.29 -0.30 -0.93
N SER A 33 -15.53 -0.57 -2.21
CA SER A 33 -15.96 0.47 -3.15
C SER A 33 -17.28 1.09 -2.64
N GLY A 34 -17.41 2.41 -2.75
CA GLY A 34 -18.58 3.14 -2.26
C GLY A 34 -18.64 3.37 -0.73
N SER A 35 -17.63 2.94 0.05
CA SER A 35 -17.63 3.14 1.52
C SER A 35 -17.41 4.58 1.98
N GLY A 36 -17.08 5.52 1.07
CA GLY A 36 -16.91 6.94 1.41
C GLY A 36 -15.46 7.43 1.45
N LYS A 37 -14.47 6.62 1.05
CA LYS A 37 -13.03 6.99 1.07
C LYS A 37 -12.72 8.27 0.30
N SER A 38 -13.16 8.35 -0.96
CA SER A 38 -12.95 9.54 -1.80
C SER A 38 -13.71 10.75 -1.27
N THR A 39 -14.86 10.55 -0.64
CA THR A 39 -15.63 11.61 0.06
C THR A 39 -14.83 12.16 1.23
N PHE A 40 -14.25 11.29 2.05
CA PHE A 40 -13.41 11.64 3.19
C PHE A 40 -12.23 12.53 2.76
N VAL A 41 -11.43 12.07 1.77
CA VAL A 41 -10.27 12.87 1.32
C VAL A 41 -10.69 14.14 0.59
N SER A 42 -11.83 14.15 -0.09
CA SER A 42 -12.36 15.37 -0.73
C SER A 42 -12.75 16.43 0.29
N MET A 43 -13.31 16.03 1.43
CA MET A 43 -13.58 16.97 2.53
C MET A 43 -12.29 17.50 3.15
N LEU A 44 -11.29 16.63 3.35
CA LEU A 44 -9.98 17.05 3.86
C LEU A 44 -9.26 18.00 2.90
N ALA A 45 -9.34 17.75 1.60
CA ALA A 45 -8.78 18.62 0.56
C ALA A 45 -9.54 19.96 0.39
N GLY A 46 -10.76 20.06 0.93
CA GLY A 46 -11.64 21.23 0.75
C GLY A 46 -12.40 21.26 -0.60
N LEU A 47 -12.39 20.14 -1.31
CA LEU A 47 -13.17 19.97 -2.55
C LEU A 47 -14.64 19.69 -2.28
N LEU A 48 -14.95 19.22 -1.08
CA LEU A 48 -16.30 18.97 -0.57
C LEU A 48 -16.44 19.60 0.80
N ILE A 49 -17.53 20.29 1.05
CA ILE A 49 -17.79 20.93 2.34
C ILE A 49 -18.59 19.97 3.22
N PRO A 50 -18.12 19.64 4.45
CA PRO A 50 -18.93 18.90 5.42
C PRO A 50 -20.19 19.69 5.81
N ASP A 51 -21.25 19.01 6.21
CA ASP A 51 -22.45 19.66 6.72
C ASP A 51 -22.22 20.20 8.13
N ASN A 52 -21.50 19.43 8.96
CA ASN A 52 -21.17 19.81 10.33
C ASN A 52 -19.81 19.25 10.74
N GLY A 53 -19.24 19.84 11.82
CA GLY A 53 -18.06 19.33 12.47
C GLY A 53 -16.82 20.20 12.34
N GLU A 54 -15.66 19.59 12.53
CA GLU A 54 -14.37 20.26 12.50
C GLU A 54 -13.29 19.37 11.84
N ILE A 55 -12.36 20.01 11.13
CA ILE A 55 -11.15 19.38 10.55
C ILE A 55 -9.96 20.20 11.01
N VAL A 56 -9.02 19.55 11.70
CA VAL A 56 -7.77 20.14 12.18
C VAL A 56 -6.59 19.31 11.66
N LEU A 57 -5.63 19.98 11.03
CA LEU A 57 -4.39 19.37 10.54
C LEU A 57 -3.19 20.11 11.15
N ASP A 58 -2.35 19.39 11.89
CA ASP A 58 -1.16 19.92 12.58
C ASP A 58 -1.47 21.17 13.42
N GLY A 59 -2.62 21.16 14.12
CA GLY A 59 -3.09 22.25 14.97
C GLY A 59 -3.80 23.39 14.23
N GLU A 60 -3.82 23.41 12.88
CA GLU A 60 -4.55 24.40 12.11
C GLU A 60 -5.97 23.93 11.79
N CYS A 61 -6.97 24.75 12.10
CA CYS A 61 -8.37 24.47 11.76
C CYS A 61 -8.62 24.77 10.28
N LEU A 62 -8.91 23.72 9.51
CA LEU A 62 -9.21 23.80 8.07
C LEU A 62 -10.68 24.04 7.80
N PHE A 63 -11.54 23.47 8.65
CA PHE A 63 -12.98 23.60 8.60
C PHE A 63 -13.54 23.54 10.03
N SER A 64 -14.50 24.39 10.33
CA SER A 64 -15.32 24.30 11.54
C SER A 64 -16.66 24.95 11.29
N SER A 65 -17.73 24.17 11.38
CA SER A 65 -19.11 24.66 11.19
C SER A 65 -19.50 25.61 12.33
N SER A 66 -19.06 25.36 13.54
CA SER A 66 -19.36 26.20 14.72
C SER A 66 -18.63 27.56 14.73
N LYS A 67 -17.42 27.59 14.15
CA LYS A 67 -16.59 28.81 14.08
C LYS A 67 -16.75 29.54 12.73
N GLY A 68 -17.51 29.00 11.77
CA GLY A 68 -17.64 29.56 10.45
C GLY A 68 -16.34 29.52 9.61
N ILE A 69 -15.43 28.59 9.94
CA ILE A 69 -14.14 28.47 9.24
C ILE A 69 -14.29 27.45 8.10
N ASN A 70 -13.88 27.86 6.90
CA ASN A 70 -13.75 26.95 5.76
C ASN A 70 -12.63 27.45 4.83
N LEU A 71 -11.41 26.95 5.05
CA LEU A 71 -10.27 27.27 4.21
C LEU A 71 -10.47 26.70 2.80
N ARG A 72 -10.21 27.54 1.78
CA ARG A 72 -10.23 27.11 0.38
C ARG A 72 -9.15 26.05 0.11
N PRO A 73 -9.32 25.17 -0.90
CA PRO A 73 -8.35 24.12 -1.19
C PRO A 73 -6.89 24.61 -1.31
N GLU A 74 -6.69 25.73 -2.00
CA GLU A 74 -5.37 26.33 -2.20
C GLU A 74 -4.71 26.84 -0.91
N GLN A 75 -5.51 27.16 0.11
CA GLN A 75 -5.03 27.61 1.42
C GLN A 75 -4.62 26.45 2.33
N ARG A 76 -5.18 25.25 2.10
CA ARG A 76 -4.90 24.06 2.93
C ARG A 76 -3.51 23.48 2.71
N ARG A 77 -2.85 23.81 1.59
CA ARG A 77 -1.55 23.24 1.19
C ARG A 77 -1.57 21.71 1.14
N ILE A 78 -2.67 21.15 0.67
CA ILE A 78 -2.87 19.72 0.48
C ILE A 78 -2.85 19.46 -1.04
N ALA A 79 -2.00 18.54 -1.50
CA ALA A 79 -2.02 18.10 -2.89
C ALA A 79 -2.75 16.76 -3.01
N MET A 80 -3.39 16.54 -4.16
CA MET A 80 -4.13 15.32 -4.42
C MET A 80 -3.69 14.68 -5.73
N VAL A 81 -3.41 13.38 -5.67
CA VAL A 81 -3.22 12.50 -6.83
C VAL A 81 -4.48 11.67 -6.96
N PHE A 82 -5.19 11.88 -8.07
CA PHE A 82 -6.46 11.21 -8.34
C PHE A 82 -6.23 9.86 -9.04
N GLN A 83 -7.22 9.01 -9.01
CA GLN A 83 -7.27 7.75 -9.76
C GLN A 83 -7.03 7.98 -11.26
N GLN A 84 -7.67 9.01 -11.84
CA GLN A 84 -7.32 9.52 -13.16
C GLN A 84 -6.18 10.52 -13.01
N HIS A 85 -5.18 10.44 -13.89
CA HIS A 85 -3.96 11.26 -13.78
C HIS A 85 -4.21 12.78 -13.84
N CYS A 86 -5.34 13.23 -14.40
CA CYS A 86 -5.76 14.63 -14.51
C CYS A 86 -4.63 15.57 -15.01
N LEU A 87 -3.79 15.09 -15.94
CA LEU A 87 -2.73 15.90 -16.54
C LEU A 87 -3.31 16.89 -17.52
N PHE A 88 -2.68 18.06 -17.63
CA PHE A 88 -3.08 19.07 -18.62
C PHE A 88 -2.61 18.64 -20.02
N PRO A 89 -3.51 18.26 -20.94
CA PRO A 89 -3.14 17.64 -22.21
C PRO A 89 -2.42 18.59 -23.18
N HIS A 90 -2.61 19.90 -23.02
CA HIS A 90 -2.01 20.96 -23.82
C HIS A 90 -0.62 21.38 -23.31
N LEU A 91 -0.15 20.83 -22.20
CA LEU A 91 1.14 21.15 -21.61
C LEU A 91 2.12 19.97 -21.78
N SER A 92 3.42 20.30 -21.93
CA SER A 92 4.49 19.31 -21.84
C SER A 92 4.59 18.72 -20.41
N VAL A 93 5.36 17.65 -20.25
CA VAL A 93 5.67 17.08 -18.94
C VAL A 93 6.27 18.14 -18.02
N LYS A 94 7.30 18.87 -18.47
CA LYS A 94 7.92 19.96 -17.71
C LYS A 94 6.94 21.01 -17.25
N ASN A 95 6.02 21.43 -18.12
CA ASN A 95 5.04 22.45 -17.78
C ASN A 95 3.92 21.91 -16.86
N ASN A 96 3.56 20.62 -16.97
CA ASN A 96 2.69 19.97 -16.00
C ASN A 96 3.33 19.96 -14.60
N LEU A 97 4.60 19.54 -14.49
CA LEU A 97 5.35 19.51 -13.25
C LEU A 97 5.43 20.90 -12.60
N LEU A 98 5.79 21.91 -13.38
CA LEU A 98 5.96 23.27 -12.88
C LEU A 98 4.64 24.02 -12.61
N TYR A 99 3.50 23.45 -12.95
CA TYR A 99 2.21 24.14 -12.83
C TYR A 99 1.88 24.54 -11.39
N GLY A 100 2.02 23.59 -10.44
CA GLY A 100 1.83 23.83 -9.02
C GLY A 100 2.98 24.64 -8.40
N PHE A 101 4.22 24.33 -8.80
CA PHE A 101 5.41 25.02 -8.31
C PHE A 101 5.36 26.55 -8.51
N LYS A 102 4.94 27.00 -9.71
CA LYS A 102 4.81 28.44 -10.02
C LYS A 102 3.79 29.16 -9.15
N ARG A 103 2.79 28.44 -8.62
CA ARG A 103 1.73 28.97 -7.75
C ARG A 103 2.02 28.85 -6.26
N CYS A 104 2.97 27.98 -5.89
CA CYS A 104 3.40 27.85 -4.52
C CYS A 104 4.12 29.13 -4.08
N PRO A 105 3.76 29.74 -2.93
CA PRO A 105 4.51 30.87 -2.37
C PRO A 105 5.98 30.54 -2.16
N ALA A 106 6.89 31.47 -2.47
CA ALA A 106 8.32 31.23 -2.44
C ALA A 106 8.82 30.68 -1.09
N LYS A 107 8.26 31.15 0.02
CA LYS A 107 8.60 30.71 1.38
C LYS A 107 8.36 29.20 1.65
N TYR A 108 7.57 28.54 0.82
CA TYR A 108 7.26 27.12 0.97
C TYR A 108 7.96 26.24 -0.09
N ARG A 109 8.69 26.82 -1.05
CA ARG A 109 9.38 26.09 -2.12
C ARG A 109 10.68 25.48 -1.59
N THR A 110 10.57 24.29 -1.04
CA THR A 110 11.73 23.54 -0.50
C THR A 110 12.19 22.42 -1.44
N ILE A 111 11.30 21.96 -2.34
CA ILE A 111 11.57 20.83 -3.21
C ILE A 111 12.28 21.29 -4.47
N ASN A 112 13.46 20.71 -4.70
CA ASN A 112 14.25 20.96 -5.92
C ASN A 112 13.64 20.20 -7.11
N PHE A 113 13.50 20.91 -8.24
CA PHE A 113 12.94 20.36 -9.48
C PHE A 113 13.79 19.21 -10.05
N ASP A 114 15.09 19.42 -10.16
CA ASP A 114 16.00 18.45 -10.79
C ASP A 114 16.11 17.18 -9.96
N THR A 115 16.20 17.32 -8.65
CA THR A 115 16.16 16.18 -7.71
C THR A 115 14.89 15.35 -7.89
N LEU A 116 13.72 16.00 -7.96
CA LEU A 116 12.46 15.30 -8.15
C LEU A 116 12.38 14.61 -9.51
N VAL A 117 12.84 15.26 -10.57
CA VAL A 117 12.90 14.70 -11.92
C VAL A 117 13.73 13.42 -11.94
N THR A 118 14.91 13.44 -11.28
CA THR A 118 15.78 12.27 -11.16
C THR A 118 15.14 11.14 -10.35
N VAL A 119 14.55 11.45 -9.19
CA VAL A 119 13.86 10.45 -8.35
C VAL A 119 12.74 9.74 -9.11
N LEU A 120 11.98 10.50 -9.90
CA LEU A 120 10.84 9.97 -10.66
C LEU A 120 11.27 9.43 -12.06
N LYS A 121 12.55 9.49 -12.41
CA LYS A 121 13.11 9.10 -13.72
C LYS A 121 12.32 9.72 -14.89
N LEU A 122 12.22 11.05 -14.90
CA LEU A 122 11.48 11.83 -15.88
C LEU A 122 12.38 12.63 -16.84
N GLU A 123 13.71 12.55 -16.72
CA GLU A 123 14.66 13.36 -17.48
C GLU A 123 14.40 13.31 -18.99
N GLY A 124 14.27 12.12 -19.55
CA GLY A 124 14.05 11.92 -21.00
C GLY A 124 12.62 12.24 -21.48
N LEU A 125 11.73 12.69 -20.59
CA LEU A 125 10.34 12.90 -20.89
C LEU A 125 9.91 14.37 -20.82
N LEU A 126 10.76 15.28 -20.30
CA LEU A 126 10.38 16.65 -19.94
C LEU A 126 9.72 17.46 -21.06
N ASP A 127 10.22 17.32 -22.29
CA ASP A 127 9.75 18.07 -23.44
C ASP A 127 8.60 17.36 -24.19
N ARG A 128 8.26 16.13 -23.79
CA ARG A 128 7.18 15.36 -24.41
C ARG A 128 5.81 15.88 -24.00
N GLY A 129 4.84 15.77 -24.92
CA GLY A 129 3.41 15.95 -24.62
C GLY A 129 2.87 14.76 -23.82
N VAL A 130 2.05 15.02 -22.81
CA VAL A 130 1.54 14.00 -21.89
C VAL A 130 0.61 12.96 -22.54
N THR A 131 0.05 13.24 -23.70
CA THR A 131 -0.82 12.31 -24.44
C THR A 131 -0.05 11.07 -24.96
N LYS A 132 1.26 11.20 -25.20
CA LYS A 132 2.14 10.16 -25.73
C LYS A 132 2.80 9.31 -24.63
N LEU A 133 2.46 9.53 -23.38
CA LEU A 133 3.04 8.82 -22.24
C LEU A 133 2.28 7.51 -21.96
N SER A 134 3.02 6.50 -21.49
CA SER A 134 2.44 5.29 -20.89
C SER A 134 1.68 5.59 -19.60
N GLY A 135 0.87 4.65 -19.11
CA GLY A 135 0.13 4.81 -17.85
C GLY A 135 1.06 5.10 -16.66
N GLY A 136 2.15 4.35 -16.53
CA GLY A 136 3.12 4.55 -15.45
C GLY A 136 3.88 5.89 -15.57
N GLU A 137 4.22 6.34 -16.79
CA GLU A 137 4.82 7.65 -17.00
C GLU A 137 3.86 8.78 -16.61
N LYS A 138 2.58 8.68 -17.02
CA LYS A 138 1.53 9.63 -16.62
C LYS A 138 1.39 9.69 -15.11
N GLN A 139 1.42 8.54 -14.44
CA GLN A 139 1.31 8.47 -12.97
C GLN A 139 2.50 9.18 -12.29
N ARG A 140 3.74 8.94 -12.76
CA ARG A 140 4.93 9.62 -12.24
C ARG A 140 4.88 11.13 -12.45
N VAL A 141 4.37 11.58 -13.60
CA VAL A 141 4.19 13.02 -13.88
C VAL A 141 3.11 13.62 -12.97
N ALA A 142 1.99 12.94 -12.76
CA ALA A 142 0.92 13.39 -11.86
C ALA A 142 1.43 13.51 -10.41
N LEU A 143 2.18 12.51 -9.95
CA LEU A 143 2.84 12.52 -8.65
C LEU A 143 3.84 13.69 -8.55
N GLY A 144 4.73 13.83 -9.52
CA GLY A 144 5.71 14.93 -9.54
C GLY A 144 5.07 16.31 -9.52
N ARG A 145 3.97 16.50 -10.25
CA ARG A 145 3.20 17.75 -10.23
C ARG A 145 2.62 18.04 -8.85
N ALA A 146 2.09 17.03 -8.17
CA ALA A 146 1.53 17.16 -6.83
C ALA A 146 2.61 17.51 -5.80
N ILE A 147 3.79 16.87 -5.89
CA ILE A 147 4.92 17.13 -4.98
C ILE A 147 5.51 18.51 -5.18
N LEU A 148 5.75 18.93 -6.43
CA LEU A 148 6.30 20.27 -6.73
C LEU A 148 5.38 21.42 -6.30
N ALA A 149 4.12 21.16 -5.99
CA ALA A 149 3.27 22.13 -5.30
C ALA A 149 3.70 22.39 -3.86
N ASN A 150 4.71 21.67 -3.34
CA ASN A 150 5.21 21.74 -1.96
C ASN A 150 4.10 21.62 -0.92
N PRO A 151 3.32 20.54 -0.95
CA PRO A 151 2.24 20.34 -0.01
C PRO A 151 2.78 19.95 1.37
N ARG A 152 2.00 20.21 2.42
CA ARG A 152 2.25 19.63 3.76
C ARG A 152 1.63 18.26 3.97
N LEU A 153 0.74 17.86 3.07
CA LEU A 153 0.08 16.55 3.04
C LEU A 153 -0.23 16.16 1.60
N LEU A 154 0.08 14.93 1.24
CA LEU A 154 -0.24 14.33 -0.06
C LEU A 154 -1.40 13.35 0.11
N LEU A 155 -2.49 13.56 -0.60
CA LEU A 155 -3.61 12.63 -0.70
C LEU A 155 -3.47 11.83 -2.00
N MET A 156 -3.55 10.50 -1.91
CA MET A 156 -3.46 9.61 -3.06
C MET A 156 -4.73 8.73 -3.11
N ASP A 157 -5.63 9.06 -4.02
CA ASP A 157 -6.91 8.35 -4.17
C ASP A 157 -6.80 7.29 -5.26
N GLU A 158 -6.65 6.03 -4.82
CA GLU A 158 -6.46 4.84 -5.66
C GLU A 158 -5.43 5.05 -6.81
N PRO A 159 -4.24 5.56 -6.52
CA PRO A 159 -3.31 6.02 -7.56
C PRO A 159 -2.77 4.90 -8.45
N LEU A 160 -2.97 3.64 -8.08
CA LEU A 160 -2.44 2.47 -8.78
C LEU A 160 -3.53 1.64 -9.49
N SER A 161 -4.81 1.97 -9.31
CA SER A 161 -5.94 1.14 -9.79
C SER A 161 -6.02 1.04 -11.32
N ALA A 162 -5.56 2.04 -12.05
CA ALA A 162 -5.56 2.06 -13.52
C ALA A 162 -4.32 1.39 -14.16
N LEU A 163 -3.43 0.82 -13.35
CA LEU A 163 -2.20 0.17 -13.81
C LEU A 163 -2.33 -1.34 -13.75
N ASP A 164 -1.71 -2.01 -14.71
CA ASP A 164 -1.48 -3.46 -14.62
C ASP A 164 -0.54 -3.80 -13.45
N ASP A 165 -0.55 -5.05 -13.02
CA ASP A 165 0.20 -5.49 -11.85
C ASP A 165 1.71 -5.21 -11.99
N SER A 166 2.28 -5.38 -13.18
CA SER A 166 3.71 -5.14 -13.41
C SER A 166 4.08 -3.67 -13.22
N LEU A 167 3.30 -2.75 -13.80
CA LEU A 167 3.51 -1.31 -13.66
C LEU A 167 3.20 -0.82 -12.24
N ARG A 168 2.19 -1.39 -11.58
CA ARG A 168 1.80 -1.05 -10.21
C ARG A 168 2.98 -1.16 -9.26
N PHE A 169 3.65 -2.30 -9.26
CA PHE A 169 4.81 -2.55 -8.39
C PHE A 169 6.07 -1.77 -8.78
N GLN A 170 6.18 -1.35 -10.04
CA GLN A 170 7.25 -0.44 -10.45
C GLN A 170 7.04 0.99 -9.92
N ILE A 171 5.80 1.42 -9.70
CA ILE A 171 5.48 2.77 -9.23
C ILE A 171 5.57 2.90 -7.70
N ILE A 172 5.25 1.85 -6.94
CA ILE A 172 5.28 1.88 -5.46
C ILE A 172 6.59 2.43 -4.89
N PRO A 173 7.80 2.06 -5.36
CA PRO A 173 9.04 2.64 -4.86
C PRO A 173 9.14 4.15 -5.05
N TYR A 174 8.59 4.69 -6.14
CA TYR A 174 8.56 6.15 -6.36
C TYR A 174 7.60 6.85 -5.40
N LEU A 175 6.44 6.24 -5.12
CA LEU A 175 5.50 6.77 -4.13
C LEU A 175 6.12 6.82 -2.73
N LYS A 176 6.84 5.77 -2.34
CA LYS A 176 7.55 5.70 -1.05
C LYS A 176 8.68 6.72 -0.95
N SER A 177 9.53 6.78 -1.97
CA SER A 177 10.71 7.67 -1.99
C SER A 177 10.34 9.14 -1.83
N VAL A 178 9.15 9.53 -2.24
CA VAL A 178 8.62 10.89 -2.05
C VAL A 178 8.51 11.25 -0.58
N SER A 179 7.85 10.40 0.22
CA SER A 179 7.72 10.64 1.66
C SER A 179 9.09 10.62 2.34
N GLU A 180 9.94 9.68 1.98
CA GLU A 180 11.24 9.48 2.60
C GLU A 180 12.23 10.62 2.26
N GLN A 181 12.29 11.05 1.00
CA GLN A 181 13.28 12.05 0.55
C GLN A 181 12.83 13.49 0.77
N PHE A 182 11.54 13.75 0.68
CA PHE A 182 11.01 15.11 0.79
C PHE A 182 10.27 15.38 2.10
N GLY A 183 10.16 14.38 2.99
CA GLY A 183 9.51 14.51 4.29
C GLY A 183 8.03 14.87 4.19
N ILE A 184 7.33 14.43 3.12
CA ILE A 184 5.91 14.72 2.90
C ILE A 184 5.08 13.56 3.43
N PRO A 185 4.29 13.76 4.49
CA PRO A 185 3.33 12.75 4.93
C PRO A 185 2.23 12.54 3.90
N TYR A 186 1.65 11.33 3.87
CA TYR A 186 0.57 11.04 2.96
C TYR A 186 -0.58 10.22 3.55
N LEU A 187 -1.76 10.40 2.96
CA LEU A 187 -2.91 9.50 3.05
C LEU A 187 -3.03 8.73 1.74
N PHE A 188 -3.02 7.42 1.82
CA PHE A 188 -3.05 6.50 0.68
C PHE A 188 -4.33 5.67 0.70
N ILE A 189 -5.19 5.85 -0.32
CA ILE A 189 -6.40 5.05 -0.50
C ILE A 189 -6.10 3.90 -1.45
N SER A 190 -6.43 2.70 -1.03
CA SER A 190 -6.47 1.52 -1.88
C SER A 190 -7.45 0.48 -1.32
N HIS A 191 -7.91 -0.42 -2.18
CA HIS A 191 -8.64 -1.62 -1.83
C HIS A 191 -7.74 -2.87 -1.79
N SER A 192 -6.46 -2.74 -2.11
CA SER A 192 -5.46 -3.81 -2.10
C SER A 192 -4.73 -3.87 -0.75
N ILE A 193 -4.87 -4.99 -0.04
CA ILE A 193 -4.15 -5.23 1.21
C ILE A 193 -2.63 -5.24 1.00
N VAL A 194 -2.17 -5.77 -0.14
CA VAL A 194 -0.74 -5.79 -0.48
C VAL A 194 -0.20 -4.37 -0.64
N GLU A 195 -0.93 -3.50 -1.34
CA GLU A 195 -0.56 -2.08 -1.45
C GLU A 195 -0.54 -1.39 -0.08
N MET A 196 -1.55 -1.63 0.77
CA MET A 196 -1.58 -1.10 2.14
C MET A 196 -0.34 -1.50 2.92
N ARG A 197 0.04 -2.77 2.91
CA ARG A 197 1.23 -3.26 3.61
C ARG A 197 2.55 -2.71 3.05
N LEU A 198 2.60 -2.45 1.74
CA LEU A 198 3.79 -1.88 1.12
C LEU A 198 3.91 -0.37 1.35
N MET A 199 2.78 0.34 1.47
CA MET A 199 2.74 1.80 1.47
C MET A 199 2.51 2.41 2.84
N THR A 200 1.86 1.72 3.77
CA THR A 200 1.34 2.36 4.99
C THR A 200 1.72 1.61 6.25
N ASP A 201 1.83 2.34 7.36
CA ASP A 201 2.06 1.76 8.68
C ASP A 201 0.74 1.61 9.44
N THR A 202 -0.06 2.67 9.44
CA THR A 202 -1.38 2.74 10.07
C THR A 202 -2.46 2.78 9.00
N VAL A 203 -3.56 2.08 9.23
CA VAL A 203 -4.71 2.03 8.33
C VAL A 203 -5.98 2.41 9.06
N LEU A 204 -6.73 3.32 8.46
CA LEU A 204 -8.09 3.68 8.84
C LEU A 204 -9.05 2.83 8.00
N PHE A 205 -9.89 2.03 8.66
CA PHE A 205 -10.87 1.21 7.96
C PHE A 205 -12.22 1.90 7.93
N ILE A 206 -12.76 2.13 6.71
CA ILE A 206 -14.06 2.76 6.47
C ILE A 206 -15.03 1.73 5.90
N GLU A 207 -16.18 1.60 6.53
CA GLU A 207 -17.29 0.77 6.05
C GLU A 207 -18.62 1.51 6.16
N HIS A 208 -19.42 1.46 5.09
CA HIS A 208 -20.74 2.11 5.02
C HIS A 208 -20.78 3.57 5.52
N GLY A 209 -19.75 4.33 5.22
CA GLY A 209 -19.65 5.75 5.61
C GLY A 209 -19.23 5.99 7.05
N THR A 210 -18.89 4.96 7.80
CA THR A 210 -18.44 5.07 9.18
C THR A 210 -17.01 4.60 9.31
N MET A 211 -16.22 5.31 10.11
CA MET A 211 -14.90 4.87 10.51
C MET A 211 -15.03 3.76 11.55
N MET A 212 -14.55 2.55 11.22
CA MET A 212 -14.75 1.37 12.06
C MET A 212 -13.55 1.10 12.96
N GLU A 213 -12.33 1.23 12.45
CA GLU A 213 -11.12 0.79 13.14
C GLU A 213 -9.90 1.56 12.66
N GLN A 214 -8.96 1.78 13.58
CA GLN A 214 -7.59 2.20 13.29
C GLN A 214 -6.65 1.06 13.69
N THR A 215 -5.88 0.53 12.74
CA THR A 215 -5.05 -0.65 12.94
C THR A 215 -3.74 -0.54 12.16
N SER A 216 -2.80 -1.46 12.35
CA SER A 216 -1.63 -1.56 11.47
C SER A 216 -2.00 -2.24 10.15
N SER A 217 -1.26 -1.96 9.08
CA SER A 217 -1.46 -2.61 7.78
C SER A 217 -1.25 -4.13 7.86
N GLU A 218 -0.36 -4.58 8.73
CA GLU A 218 -0.13 -6.01 8.99
C GLU A 218 -1.31 -6.65 9.73
N GLN A 219 -1.84 -6.00 10.77
CA GLN A 219 -3.00 -6.52 11.50
C GLN A 219 -4.25 -6.56 10.62
N LEU A 220 -4.44 -5.55 9.76
CA LEU A 220 -5.51 -5.57 8.76
C LEU A 220 -5.41 -6.80 7.85
N ALA A 221 -4.20 -7.16 7.39
CA ALA A 221 -3.99 -8.33 6.55
C ALA A 221 -4.29 -9.65 7.29
N ARG A 222 -3.89 -9.75 8.55
CA ARG A 222 -4.18 -10.92 9.41
C ARG A 222 -5.67 -11.08 9.69
N ASN A 223 -6.37 -10.01 10.04
CA ASN A 223 -7.80 -10.03 10.34
C ASN A 223 -8.65 -10.46 9.14
N ARG A 224 -8.14 -10.28 7.91
CA ARG A 224 -8.86 -10.58 6.67
C ARG A 224 -8.48 -11.88 5.97
N ILE A 225 -7.64 -12.71 6.57
CA ILE A 225 -7.17 -13.96 5.97
C ILE A 225 -8.36 -14.87 5.55
N GLY A 226 -9.36 -15.03 6.40
CA GLY A 226 -10.51 -15.88 6.15
C GLY A 226 -11.47 -15.36 5.06
N ASN A 227 -11.46 -14.06 4.80
CA ASN A 227 -12.36 -13.40 3.84
C ASN A 227 -11.67 -13.06 2.51
N SER A 228 -10.35 -13.31 2.41
CA SER A 228 -9.59 -13.05 1.19
C SER A 228 -9.64 -14.24 0.25
N PRO A 229 -9.95 -14.06 -1.05
CA PRO A 229 -9.88 -15.14 -2.05
C PRO A 229 -8.46 -15.69 -2.20
N VAL A 230 -7.45 -14.87 -1.98
CA VAL A 230 -6.03 -15.24 -2.09
C VAL A 230 -5.36 -15.51 -0.72
N GLY A 231 -6.10 -15.43 0.38
CA GLY A 231 -5.54 -15.57 1.74
C GLY A 231 -4.65 -14.41 2.15
N TYR A 232 -3.76 -14.66 3.10
CA TYR A 232 -2.69 -13.72 3.46
C TYR A 232 -1.55 -13.83 2.43
N ILE A 233 -1.01 -12.71 2.01
CA ILE A 233 0.12 -12.67 1.09
C ILE A 233 1.41 -12.46 1.87
N ASN A 234 2.27 -13.46 1.88
CA ASN A 234 3.64 -13.35 2.38
C ASN A 234 4.47 -12.54 1.38
N LEU A 235 5.13 -11.49 1.85
CA LEU A 235 6.05 -10.67 1.06
C LEU A 235 7.49 -11.05 1.41
N LEU A 236 8.22 -11.58 0.44
CA LEU A 236 9.56 -12.11 0.62
C LEU A 236 10.56 -11.27 -0.17
N GLN A 237 11.37 -10.50 0.53
CA GLN A 237 12.52 -9.81 -0.06
C GLN A 237 13.69 -10.81 -0.11
N LEU A 238 14.06 -11.24 -1.31
CA LEU A 238 15.14 -12.19 -1.53
C LEU A 238 16.29 -11.51 -2.26
N GLY A 239 17.50 -11.93 -1.92
CA GLY A 239 18.74 -11.41 -2.49
C GLY A 239 19.01 -11.90 -3.92
N GLN A 240 20.27 -12.02 -4.28
CA GLN A 240 20.66 -12.55 -5.59
C GLN A 240 20.37 -14.05 -5.69
N SER A 241 20.00 -14.50 -6.87
CA SER A 241 19.76 -15.91 -7.17
C SER A 241 20.86 -16.52 -8.04
N ARG A 242 20.92 -17.84 -8.03
CA ARG A 242 21.64 -18.65 -9.01
C ARG A 242 20.66 -19.58 -9.74
N GLN A 243 20.96 -19.89 -10.98
CA GLN A 243 20.16 -20.87 -11.73
C GLN A 243 20.58 -22.29 -11.36
N VAL A 244 19.57 -23.16 -11.07
CA VAL A 244 19.75 -24.57 -10.70
C VAL A 244 18.63 -25.37 -11.35
N ASP A 245 18.95 -26.29 -12.25
CA ASP A 245 18.00 -27.21 -12.91
C ASP A 245 16.74 -26.53 -13.50
N GLY A 246 16.92 -25.37 -14.14
CA GLY A 246 15.81 -24.61 -14.73
C GLY A 246 14.98 -23.79 -13.75
N LEU A 247 15.36 -23.77 -12.47
CA LEU A 247 14.80 -22.93 -11.42
C LEU A 247 15.82 -21.89 -10.94
N PHE A 248 15.35 -20.93 -10.18
CA PHE A 248 16.19 -19.93 -9.50
C PHE A 248 16.26 -20.27 -8.01
N SER A 249 17.47 -20.48 -7.49
CA SER A 249 17.74 -20.69 -6.07
C SER A 249 18.09 -19.36 -5.41
N TYR A 250 17.30 -18.98 -4.41
CA TYR A 250 17.50 -17.79 -3.58
C TYR A 250 17.89 -18.20 -2.17
N GLY A 251 18.95 -17.61 -1.63
CA GLY A 251 19.31 -17.77 -0.21
C GLY A 251 18.21 -17.22 0.70
N CYS A 252 17.81 -18.03 1.69
CA CYS A 252 16.73 -17.70 2.62
C CYS A 252 17.12 -18.14 4.04
N GLY A 253 17.93 -17.33 4.72
CA GLY A 253 18.33 -17.59 6.11
C GLY A 253 18.92 -18.98 6.34
N ALA A 254 18.09 -19.95 6.75
CA ALA A 254 18.50 -21.32 7.09
C ALA A 254 18.70 -22.24 5.87
N GLY A 255 18.44 -21.77 4.63
CA GLY A 255 18.54 -22.61 3.43
C GLY A 255 18.29 -21.84 2.15
N GLU A 256 17.76 -22.53 1.16
CA GLU A 256 17.46 -21.98 -0.17
C GLU A 256 15.99 -22.15 -0.53
N LEU A 257 15.46 -21.20 -1.31
CA LEU A 257 14.15 -21.30 -1.94
C LEU A 257 14.32 -21.47 -3.44
N LEU A 258 13.72 -22.53 -3.99
CA LEU A 258 13.68 -22.80 -5.42
C LEU A 258 12.40 -22.18 -6.01
N ILE A 259 12.57 -21.24 -6.95
CA ILE A 259 11.48 -20.44 -7.51
C ILE A 259 11.52 -20.55 -9.03
N SER A 260 10.37 -20.74 -9.69
CA SER A 260 10.29 -20.86 -11.16
C SER A 260 10.43 -19.52 -11.88
N ALA A 261 10.09 -18.41 -11.23
CA ALA A 261 10.17 -17.06 -11.79
C ALA A 261 11.29 -16.27 -11.11
N GLY A 262 12.39 -16.02 -11.79
CA GLY A 262 13.54 -15.33 -11.20
C GLY A 262 14.40 -14.59 -12.21
N ASN A 263 15.44 -13.93 -11.71
CA ASN A 263 16.49 -13.28 -12.50
C ASN A 263 17.79 -13.30 -11.69
N GLU A 264 18.91 -13.70 -12.28
CA GLU A 264 20.21 -13.90 -11.63
C GLU A 264 20.85 -12.63 -11.04
N LYS A 265 20.40 -11.44 -11.41
CA LYS A 265 21.15 -10.20 -11.22
C LYS A 265 20.63 -9.19 -10.20
N SER A 266 19.53 -9.44 -9.53
CA SER A 266 18.95 -8.41 -8.64
C SER A 266 18.19 -9.01 -7.47
N GLU A 267 18.19 -8.27 -6.37
CA GLU A 267 17.20 -8.46 -5.31
C GLU A 267 15.79 -8.46 -5.91
N ALA A 268 14.96 -9.35 -5.42
CA ALA A 268 13.60 -9.48 -5.90
C ALA A 268 12.62 -9.56 -4.72
N LEU A 269 11.45 -8.97 -4.92
CA LEU A 269 10.32 -9.08 -4.03
C LEU A 269 9.33 -10.08 -4.60
N PHE A 270 9.00 -11.10 -3.82
CA PHE A 270 8.03 -12.12 -4.18
C PHE A 270 6.81 -12.05 -3.27
N GLU A 271 5.66 -12.37 -3.83
CA GLU A 271 4.46 -12.70 -3.08
C GLU A 271 4.24 -14.21 -3.09
N LEU A 272 3.79 -14.73 -1.94
CA LEU A 272 3.42 -16.11 -1.75
C LEU A 272 2.12 -16.16 -0.94
N SER A 273 1.07 -16.74 -1.53
CA SER A 273 -0.20 -16.91 -0.83
C SER A 273 -0.07 -17.88 0.33
N SER A 274 -0.68 -17.57 1.46
CA SER A 274 -0.78 -18.47 2.61
C SER A 274 -1.48 -19.80 2.26
N LYS A 275 -2.33 -19.79 1.23
CA LYS A 275 -3.04 -20.97 0.73
C LYS A 275 -2.16 -21.92 -0.06
N ASP A 276 -1.02 -21.44 -0.57
CA ASP A 276 -0.06 -22.23 -1.33
C ASP A 276 1.00 -22.91 -0.44
N ILE A 277 0.89 -22.75 0.87
CA ILE A 277 1.76 -23.39 1.86
C ILE A 277 1.02 -24.57 2.49
N MET A 278 1.44 -25.76 2.17
CA MET A 278 0.90 -27.00 2.76
C MET A 278 1.71 -27.41 3.99
N LEU A 279 1.02 -27.75 5.09
CA LEU A 279 1.67 -28.14 6.34
C LEU A 279 1.61 -29.65 6.56
N PHE A 280 2.73 -30.21 7.02
CA PHE A 280 2.87 -31.63 7.37
C PHE A 280 3.52 -31.79 8.74
N LYS A 281 3.03 -32.76 9.51
CA LYS A 281 3.61 -33.11 10.83
C LYS A 281 4.89 -33.93 10.70
N LYS A 282 5.00 -34.73 9.64
CA LYS A 282 6.18 -35.56 9.33
C LYS A 282 6.70 -35.19 7.95
N HIS A 283 7.96 -35.47 7.71
CA HIS A 283 8.57 -35.29 6.39
C HIS A 283 7.80 -36.11 5.34
N PRO A 284 7.21 -35.49 4.31
CA PRO A 284 6.53 -36.21 3.25
C PRO A 284 7.56 -36.88 2.32
N GLU A 285 7.29 -38.15 1.91
CA GLU A 285 8.25 -38.93 1.13
C GLU A 285 8.20 -38.67 -0.38
N ALA A 286 7.00 -38.36 -0.93
CA ALA A 286 6.82 -38.15 -2.35
C ALA A 286 5.88 -36.98 -2.63
N ILE A 287 6.45 -35.81 -2.92
CA ILE A 287 5.70 -34.60 -3.25
C ILE A 287 6.29 -33.90 -4.46
N SER A 288 5.44 -33.15 -5.17
CA SER A 288 5.85 -32.31 -6.30
C SER A 288 6.36 -30.91 -5.86
N ALA A 289 6.23 -30.54 -4.61
CA ALA A 289 6.78 -29.30 -4.08
C ALA A 289 8.31 -29.39 -4.02
N ARG A 290 8.97 -28.34 -4.52
CA ARG A 290 10.45 -28.26 -4.52
C ARG A 290 11.00 -27.61 -3.28
N ASN A 291 10.19 -26.86 -2.55
CA ASN A 291 10.57 -26.28 -1.27
C ASN A 291 9.90 -27.05 -0.13
N LEU A 292 10.70 -27.68 0.70
CA LEU A 292 10.26 -28.34 1.91
C LEU A 292 11.04 -27.77 3.08
N LEU A 293 10.38 -26.92 3.86
CA LEU A 293 10.99 -26.13 4.90
C LEU A 293 10.63 -26.71 6.26
N LYS A 294 11.62 -27.04 7.08
CA LYS A 294 11.39 -27.40 8.47
C LYS A 294 11.22 -26.13 9.29
N CYS A 295 10.00 -25.86 9.74
CA CYS A 295 9.60 -24.63 10.39
C CYS A 295 9.16 -24.86 11.84
N THR A 296 9.28 -23.81 12.66
CA THR A 296 8.70 -23.78 14.01
C THR A 296 7.50 -22.85 14.04
N VAL A 297 6.40 -23.28 14.63
CA VAL A 297 5.20 -22.46 14.85
C VAL A 297 5.48 -21.38 15.89
N ILE A 298 5.33 -20.11 15.52
CA ILE A 298 5.57 -18.97 16.42
C ILE A 298 4.27 -18.49 17.05
N SER A 299 3.24 -18.37 16.23
CA SER A 299 1.93 -17.91 16.66
C SER A 299 0.83 -18.53 15.79
N THR A 300 -0.39 -18.53 16.30
CA THR A 300 -1.59 -18.88 15.56
C THR A 300 -2.65 -17.81 15.78
N PHE A 301 -3.44 -17.52 14.78
CA PHE A 301 -4.57 -16.59 14.88
C PHE A 301 -5.77 -17.08 14.05
N GLU A 302 -6.96 -16.82 14.56
CA GLU A 302 -8.18 -17.26 13.91
C GLU A 302 -8.86 -16.14 13.13
N SER A 303 -9.43 -16.48 11.98
CA SER A 303 -10.28 -15.61 11.18
C SER A 303 -11.40 -16.44 10.55
N GLY A 304 -12.61 -16.35 11.11
CA GLY A 304 -13.73 -17.19 10.70
C GLY A 304 -13.46 -18.69 10.93
N ASN A 305 -13.54 -19.49 9.86
CA ASN A 305 -13.25 -20.94 9.88
C ASN A 305 -11.80 -21.29 9.46
N ARG A 306 -10.92 -20.29 9.44
CA ARG A 306 -9.51 -20.44 9.06
C ARG A 306 -8.60 -20.15 10.24
N VAL A 307 -7.44 -20.77 10.22
CA VAL A 307 -6.34 -20.53 11.16
C VAL A 307 -5.13 -20.09 10.36
N GLY A 308 -4.63 -18.90 10.64
CA GLY A 308 -3.33 -18.46 10.20
C GLY A 308 -2.26 -19.03 11.14
N VAL A 309 -1.29 -19.71 10.57
CA VAL A 309 -0.17 -20.32 11.30
C VAL A 309 1.10 -19.57 10.92
N GLU A 310 1.65 -18.82 11.86
CA GLU A 310 2.92 -18.12 11.66
C GLU A 310 4.08 -19.05 11.92
N LEU A 311 4.94 -19.20 10.93
CA LEU A 311 6.05 -20.14 10.90
C LEU A 311 7.38 -19.39 10.86
N ALA A 312 8.37 -19.84 11.64
CA ALA A 312 9.76 -19.42 11.53
C ALA A 312 10.54 -20.41 10.66
N TYR A 313 11.27 -19.89 9.68
CA TYR A 313 12.30 -20.60 8.93
C TYR A 313 13.59 -19.76 8.92
N GLY A 314 14.49 -20.06 9.85
CA GLY A 314 15.60 -19.15 10.15
C GLY A 314 15.10 -17.78 10.58
N GLU A 315 15.54 -16.73 9.88
CA GLU A 315 15.10 -15.35 10.10
C GLU A 315 13.79 -15.01 9.38
N GLN A 316 13.35 -15.86 8.45
CA GLN A 316 12.13 -15.61 7.67
C GLN A 316 10.88 -15.98 8.46
N ARG A 317 9.81 -15.21 8.22
CA ARG A 317 8.49 -15.43 8.77
C ARG A 317 7.52 -15.71 7.64
N LEU A 318 6.78 -16.82 7.73
CA LEU A 318 5.77 -17.20 6.77
C LEU A 318 4.45 -17.42 7.48
N ILE A 319 3.36 -17.03 6.88
CA ILE A 319 2.01 -17.36 7.35
C ILE A 319 1.40 -18.36 6.38
N ALA A 320 1.07 -19.54 6.89
CA ALA A 320 0.26 -20.54 6.22
C ALA A 320 -1.20 -20.43 6.68
N GLU A 321 -2.13 -20.78 5.81
CA GLU A 321 -3.57 -20.81 6.11
C GLU A 321 -4.08 -22.24 6.08
N VAL A 322 -4.72 -22.67 7.15
CA VAL A 322 -5.35 -23.98 7.24
C VAL A 322 -6.79 -23.85 7.75
N VAL A 323 -7.61 -24.86 7.50
CA VAL A 323 -8.94 -24.94 8.15
C VAL A 323 -8.79 -25.35 9.61
N LYS A 324 -9.71 -24.95 10.49
CA LYS A 324 -9.67 -25.29 11.91
C LYS A 324 -9.54 -26.79 12.16
N GLN A 325 -10.26 -27.61 11.38
CA GLN A 325 -10.18 -29.06 11.49
C GLN A 325 -8.76 -29.57 11.26
N ALA A 326 -8.08 -29.12 10.18
CA ALA A 326 -6.71 -29.53 9.89
C ALA A 326 -5.71 -29.03 10.97
N ALA A 327 -5.92 -27.84 11.52
CA ALA A 327 -5.09 -27.33 12.62
C ALA A 327 -5.19 -28.25 13.86
N ASN A 328 -6.40 -28.73 14.19
CA ASN A 328 -6.64 -29.66 15.29
C ASN A 328 -6.02 -31.05 15.01
N GLU A 329 -6.24 -31.62 13.80
CA GLU A 329 -5.70 -32.93 13.41
C GLU A 329 -4.17 -32.94 13.41
N LEU A 330 -3.54 -31.86 12.95
CA LEU A 330 -2.08 -31.70 13.00
C LEU A 330 -1.58 -31.32 14.40
N ASN A 331 -2.49 -31.04 15.34
CA ASN A 331 -2.16 -30.56 16.70
C ASN A 331 -1.17 -29.37 16.64
N ILE A 332 -1.55 -28.32 15.89
CA ILE A 332 -0.73 -27.13 15.68
C ILE A 332 -0.79 -26.27 16.93
N VAL A 333 0.33 -26.19 17.64
CA VAL A 333 0.51 -25.34 18.83
C VAL A 333 1.82 -24.55 18.70
N VAL A 334 1.93 -23.44 19.40
CA VAL A 334 3.16 -22.65 19.45
C VAL A 334 4.32 -23.52 19.93
N GLY A 335 5.44 -23.45 19.23
CA GLY A 335 6.63 -24.28 19.47
C GLY A 335 6.64 -25.62 18.70
N SER A 336 5.54 -26.02 18.04
CA SER A 336 5.53 -27.24 17.21
C SER A 336 6.47 -27.11 16.03
N GLU A 337 7.17 -28.19 15.69
CA GLU A 337 7.90 -28.32 14.44
C GLU A 337 6.98 -28.91 13.37
N LEU A 338 6.94 -28.25 12.21
CA LEU A 338 6.17 -28.66 11.02
C LEU A 338 7.02 -28.56 9.76
N TYR A 339 6.65 -29.30 8.75
CA TYR A 339 7.19 -29.14 7.41
C TYR A 339 6.21 -28.31 6.56
N ALA A 340 6.71 -27.21 5.99
CA ALA A 340 5.96 -26.39 5.03
C ALA A 340 6.41 -26.74 3.62
N ALA A 341 5.49 -27.27 2.81
CA ALA A 341 5.74 -27.63 1.42
C ALA A 341 5.18 -26.57 0.49
N ILE A 342 6.02 -26.03 -0.39
CA ILE A 342 5.68 -24.92 -1.30
C ILE A 342 6.18 -25.28 -2.70
N LYS A 343 5.29 -25.18 -3.72
CA LYS A 343 5.68 -25.36 -5.12
C LYS A 343 6.58 -24.21 -5.58
N ALA A 344 7.57 -24.49 -6.42
CA ALA A 344 8.42 -23.46 -7.03
C ALA A 344 7.62 -22.42 -7.84
N SER A 345 6.48 -22.82 -8.40
CA SER A 345 5.57 -21.96 -9.17
C SER A 345 4.59 -21.15 -8.32
N ALA A 346 4.55 -21.35 -7.00
CA ALA A 346 3.66 -20.60 -6.10
C ALA A 346 4.15 -19.18 -5.82
N PHE A 347 5.42 -18.90 -6.07
CA PHE A 347 6.01 -17.59 -5.89
C PHE A 347 5.75 -16.73 -7.11
N ARG A 348 5.12 -15.58 -6.90
CA ARG A 348 4.90 -14.57 -7.92
C ARG A 348 5.86 -13.41 -7.71
N ARG A 349 6.69 -13.14 -8.71
CA ARG A 349 7.63 -12.01 -8.65
C ARG A 349 6.87 -10.70 -8.77
N ILE A 350 7.11 -9.79 -7.83
CA ILE A 350 6.57 -8.43 -7.81
C ILE A 350 7.56 -7.44 -8.44
N ARG A 351 8.86 -7.63 -8.14
CA ARG A 351 9.94 -6.72 -8.56
C ARG A 351 11.19 -7.49 -8.89
#